data_bc31919ad13d9c6ea31af2b4c1ada992
#
_entry.id   bc31919ad13d9c6ea31af2b4c1ada992
#
_cell.length_a   1.000
_cell.length_b   1.000
_cell.length_c   1.000
_cell.angle_alpha   90.00
_cell.angle_beta   90.00
_cell.angle_gamma   90.00
#
_symmetry.space_group_name_H-M   'P 1'
#
loop_
_entity.id
_entity.type
_entity.pdbx_description
1 polymer ?
#
loop_
_entity_poly.entity_id
_entity_poly.type
_entity_poly.pdbx_seq_one_letter_code
_entity_poly.pdbx_strand_id
1 'polypeptide(L)'
;MKTTGKISGDPARRLDKAFGAMIGVAIGDSLGDAARTPENHFLYGITTGFGPGAAWSTDDTEFALLTAQLLIETGGKLTDEAVLDMWKRHVVTQDEMKRGGASEREAAQNIRRGMIAPETGFFNAYSLSDGAAMRATPIGIIHAGDPQGAMRCAEIESRISHSADGIWGSQAVAAAVSVAMADGSVEECFAAALEAAPEHSWLRKNLLTVQEMLSGDSVLEEIWMPLHDLLRSEYKAVVPEAVPSALAVVKLARGEFRRGILLAANFGRDTDTLAAIVGGIT
;
A
#
# COMPACT_ATOMS: atom_id res chain seq x y z
N MET A 1 11.47 -3.14 -18.54
CA MET A 1 12.50 -4.13 -18.22
C MET A 1 11.82 -5.49 -18.05
N LYS A 2 12.19 -6.53 -18.80
CA LYS A 2 11.62 -7.86 -18.55
C LYS A 2 12.37 -8.45 -17.35
N THR A 3 11.79 -8.40 -16.18
CA THR A 3 12.27 -9.14 -15.01
C THR A 3 12.13 -10.62 -15.32
N THR A 4 13.25 -11.26 -15.66
CA THR A 4 13.34 -12.71 -15.81
C THR A 4 13.49 -13.40 -14.44
N GLY A 5 12.80 -12.93 -13.42
CA GLY A 5 12.62 -13.68 -12.19
C GLY A 5 11.92 -15.00 -12.56
N LYS A 6 12.56 -16.11 -12.32
CA LYS A 6 11.93 -17.42 -12.49
C LYS A 6 10.79 -17.48 -11.48
N ILE A 7 9.57 -17.16 -11.94
CA ILE A 7 8.38 -17.48 -11.17
C ILE A 7 8.55 -18.93 -10.75
N SER A 8 8.65 -19.18 -9.44
CA SER A 8 8.73 -20.55 -8.94
C SER A 8 7.57 -21.34 -9.56
N GLY A 9 7.86 -22.34 -10.36
CA GLY A 9 6.86 -23.23 -10.96
C GLY A 9 6.11 -24.06 -9.90
N ASP A 10 6.50 -23.93 -8.62
CA ASP A 10 5.89 -24.62 -7.49
C ASP A 10 4.63 -23.87 -7.01
N PRO A 11 3.43 -24.43 -7.21
CA PRO A 11 2.18 -23.84 -6.75
C PRO A 11 2.10 -23.69 -5.23
N ALA A 12 2.73 -24.60 -4.45
CA ALA A 12 2.73 -24.54 -3.01
C ALA A 12 3.53 -23.34 -2.52
N ARG A 13 4.68 -23.08 -3.11
CA ARG A 13 5.47 -21.87 -2.79
C ARG A 13 4.76 -20.57 -3.16
N ARG A 14 4.05 -20.56 -4.30
CA ARG A 14 3.24 -19.38 -4.67
C ARG A 14 2.13 -19.12 -3.67
N LEU A 15 1.43 -20.16 -3.24
CA LEU A 15 0.38 -20.06 -2.24
C LEU A 15 0.94 -19.58 -0.90
N ASP A 16 2.06 -20.12 -0.47
CA ASP A 16 2.74 -19.72 0.77
C ASP A 16 3.12 -18.24 0.75
N LYS A 17 3.71 -17.76 -0.36
CA LYS A 17 4.02 -16.34 -0.54
C LYS A 17 2.78 -15.45 -0.57
N ALA A 18 1.73 -15.85 -1.27
CA ALA A 18 0.48 -15.11 -1.33
C ALA A 18 -0.16 -14.99 0.07
N PHE A 19 -0.15 -16.09 0.82
CA PHE A 19 -0.62 -16.12 2.19
C PHE A 19 0.26 -15.25 3.11
N GLY A 20 1.59 -15.33 2.96
CA GLY A 20 2.54 -14.50 3.68
C GLY A 20 2.31 -13.01 3.43
N ALA A 21 2.15 -12.59 2.17
CA ALA A 21 1.90 -11.20 1.81
C ALA A 21 0.57 -10.67 2.40
N MET A 22 -0.52 -11.44 2.30
CA MET A 22 -1.82 -11.03 2.87
C MET A 22 -1.81 -10.98 4.40
N ILE A 23 -1.17 -11.95 5.06
CA ILE A 23 -0.99 -11.91 6.52
C ILE A 23 -0.04 -10.78 6.91
N GLY A 24 0.99 -10.52 6.11
CA GLY A 24 1.91 -9.42 6.31
C GLY A 24 1.21 -8.06 6.31
N VAL A 25 0.25 -7.84 5.39
CA VAL A 25 -0.61 -6.65 5.41
C VAL A 25 -1.35 -6.55 6.74
N ALA A 26 -2.03 -7.61 7.17
CA ALA A 26 -2.85 -7.59 8.39
C ALA A 26 -2.01 -7.40 9.68
N ILE A 27 -0.83 -8.01 9.73
CA ILE A 27 0.10 -7.84 10.86
C ILE A 27 0.64 -6.40 10.88
N GLY A 28 1.04 -5.89 9.72
CA GLY A 28 1.56 -4.52 9.59
C GLY A 28 0.52 -3.49 9.99
N ASP A 29 -0.67 -3.57 9.42
CA ASP A 29 -1.84 -2.74 9.73
C ASP A 29 -2.12 -2.70 11.25
N SER A 30 -2.32 -3.86 11.85
CA SER A 30 -2.63 -3.98 13.27
C SER A 30 -1.54 -3.42 14.19
N LEU A 31 -0.28 -3.67 13.86
CA LEU A 31 0.86 -3.18 14.63
C LEU A 31 1.06 -1.67 14.43
N GLY A 32 0.90 -1.20 13.20
CA GLY A 32 1.03 0.21 12.83
C GLY A 32 -0.06 1.07 13.47
N ASP A 33 -1.31 0.60 13.50
CA ASP A 33 -2.41 1.34 14.15
C ASP A 33 -2.18 1.49 15.66
N ALA A 34 -1.63 0.48 16.32
CA ALA A 34 -1.28 0.56 17.73
C ALA A 34 -0.22 1.65 18.02
N ALA A 35 0.66 1.94 17.07
CA ALA A 35 1.73 2.93 17.18
C ALA A 35 1.40 4.30 16.54
N ARG A 36 0.20 4.47 15.99
CA ARG A 36 -0.18 5.57 15.08
C ARG A 36 -0.20 6.95 15.73
N THR A 37 -0.50 7.05 17.03
CA THR A 37 -0.66 8.33 17.69
C THR A 37 0.51 8.65 18.63
N PRO A 38 0.86 9.94 18.79
CA PRO A 38 1.85 10.34 19.79
C PRO A 38 1.50 9.87 21.20
N GLU A 39 0.21 9.83 21.54
CA GLU A 39 -0.29 9.35 22.83
C GLU A 39 0.07 7.89 23.04
N ASN A 40 -0.04 7.06 22.02
CA ASN A 40 0.35 5.65 22.07
C ASN A 40 1.86 5.51 22.30
N HIS A 41 2.69 6.34 21.67
CA HIS A 41 4.13 6.36 21.94
C HIS A 41 4.44 6.80 23.37
N PHE A 42 3.70 7.75 23.93
CA PHE A 42 3.86 8.15 25.34
C PHE A 42 3.43 7.04 26.30
N LEU A 43 2.35 6.32 25.99
CA LEU A 43 1.82 5.29 26.87
C LEU A 43 2.59 3.96 26.77
N TYR A 44 3.03 3.60 25.58
CA TYR A 44 3.58 2.27 25.29
C TYR A 44 5.05 2.29 24.87
N GLY A 45 5.63 3.47 24.63
CA GLY A 45 7.02 3.61 24.17
C GLY A 45 7.21 3.13 22.72
N ILE A 46 8.45 2.78 22.40
CA ILE A 46 8.79 2.21 21.09
C ILE A 46 8.17 0.83 20.97
N THR A 47 7.43 0.60 19.88
CA THR A 47 6.82 -0.69 19.60
C THR A 47 7.88 -1.74 19.28
N THR A 48 7.91 -2.82 20.04
CA THR A 48 8.83 -3.95 19.85
C THR A 48 8.11 -5.23 19.38
N GLY A 49 6.79 -5.17 19.26
CA GLY A 49 5.89 -6.25 18.86
C GLY A 49 4.49 -5.99 19.37
N PHE A 50 3.62 -6.98 19.25
CA PHE A 50 2.27 -6.89 19.80
C PHE A 50 2.30 -6.85 21.33
N GLY A 51 1.53 -5.92 21.89
CA GLY A 51 1.26 -5.86 23.33
C GLY A 51 0.30 -6.97 23.78
N PRO A 52 0.03 -7.05 25.09
CA PRO A 52 -1.00 -7.95 25.61
C PRO A 52 -2.39 -7.49 25.15
N GLY A 53 -3.17 -8.41 24.62
CA GLY A 53 -4.53 -8.15 24.13
C GLY A 53 -4.79 -8.75 22.76
N ALA A 54 -6.00 -8.55 22.26
CA ALA A 54 -6.37 -9.00 20.93
C ALA A 54 -5.84 -8.01 19.88
N ALA A 55 -5.24 -8.54 18.82
CA ALA A 55 -4.95 -7.75 17.62
C ALA A 55 -6.27 -7.39 16.91
N TRP A 56 -6.28 -6.27 16.22
CA TRP A 56 -7.39 -5.80 15.38
C TRP A 56 -6.85 -5.36 14.03
N SER A 57 -7.71 -5.21 13.06
CA SER A 57 -7.40 -4.63 11.76
C SER A 57 -8.09 -3.28 11.58
N THR A 58 -7.56 -2.47 10.68
CA THR A 58 -8.19 -1.23 10.22
C THR A 58 -8.75 -1.39 8.80
N ASP A 59 -9.01 -0.28 8.13
CA ASP A 59 -9.45 -0.27 6.74
C ASP A 59 -8.40 -0.81 5.76
N ASP A 60 -7.13 -0.75 6.07
CA ASP A 60 -6.05 -1.32 5.24
C ASP A 60 -6.29 -2.80 4.93
N THR A 61 -6.47 -3.60 5.98
CA THR A 61 -6.76 -5.03 5.83
C THR A 61 -8.13 -5.28 5.22
N GLU A 62 -9.15 -4.52 5.65
CA GLU A 62 -10.53 -4.73 5.18
C GLU A 62 -10.65 -4.45 3.67
N PHE A 63 -10.08 -3.35 3.18
CA PHE A 63 -10.09 -3.03 1.76
C PHE A 63 -9.15 -3.93 0.94
N ALA A 64 -8.02 -4.39 1.50
CA ALA A 64 -7.19 -5.41 0.84
C ALA A 64 -7.98 -6.72 0.66
N LEU A 65 -8.74 -7.16 1.65
CA LEU A 65 -9.61 -8.33 1.54
C LEU A 65 -10.74 -8.11 0.53
N LEU A 66 -11.33 -6.90 0.47
CA LEU A 66 -12.34 -6.55 -0.53
C LEU A 66 -11.78 -6.61 -1.95
N THR A 67 -10.57 -6.08 -2.16
CA THR A 67 -9.85 -6.19 -3.44
C THR A 67 -9.55 -7.65 -3.78
N ALA A 68 -9.12 -8.45 -2.83
CA ALA A 68 -8.88 -9.89 -3.04
C ALA A 68 -10.19 -10.61 -3.45
N GLN A 69 -11.29 -10.33 -2.78
CA GLN A 69 -12.61 -10.88 -3.14
C GLN A 69 -13.02 -10.48 -4.56
N LEU A 70 -12.87 -9.20 -4.93
CA LEU A 70 -13.15 -8.71 -6.29
C LEU A 70 -12.33 -9.46 -7.33
N LEU A 71 -11.04 -9.67 -7.09
CA LEU A 71 -10.16 -10.41 -8.00
C LEU A 71 -10.57 -11.88 -8.13
N ILE A 72 -11.02 -12.52 -7.07
CA ILE A 72 -11.54 -13.88 -7.06
C ILE A 72 -12.84 -13.95 -7.90
N GLU A 73 -13.79 -13.07 -7.64
CA GLU A 73 -15.10 -13.06 -8.34
C GLU A 73 -14.95 -12.79 -9.85
N THR A 74 -13.97 -11.97 -10.24
CA THR A 74 -13.72 -11.61 -11.65
C THR A 74 -12.71 -12.52 -12.36
N GLY A 75 -12.12 -13.48 -11.64
CA GLY A 75 -11.03 -14.30 -12.17
C GLY A 75 -9.79 -13.45 -12.56
N GLY A 76 -9.56 -12.34 -11.84
CA GLY A 76 -8.45 -11.41 -12.07
C GLY A 76 -8.65 -10.43 -13.24
N LYS A 77 -9.83 -10.40 -13.86
CA LYS A 77 -10.16 -9.51 -15.00
C LYS A 77 -11.02 -8.35 -14.51
N LEU A 78 -10.39 -7.28 -14.07
CA LEU A 78 -11.09 -6.10 -13.57
C LEU A 78 -11.66 -5.26 -14.70
N THR A 79 -12.87 -4.72 -14.45
CA THR A 79 -13.50 -3.65 -15.22
C THR A 79 -14.07 -2.61 -14.25
N ASP A 80 -14.34 -1.40 -14.73
CA ASP A 80 -14.96 -0.36 -13.90
C ASP A 80 -16.32 -0.79 -13.35
N GLU A 81 -17.08 -1.53 -14.14
CA GLU A 81 -18.40 -2.04 -13.74
C GLU A 81 -18.27 -3.03 -12.59
N ALA A 82 -17.29 -3.94 -12.64
CA ALA A 82 -17.06 -4.92 -11.57
C ALA A 82 -16.60 -4.24 -10.29
N VAL A 83 -15.70 -3.26 -10.38
CA VAL A 83 -15.27 -2.46 -9.22
C VAL A 83 -16.45 -1.69 -8.64
N LEU A 84 -17.23 -1.01 -9.48
CA LEU A 84 -18.40 -0.25 -9.03
C LEU A 84 -19.44 -1.14 -8.36
N ASP A 85 -19.71 -2.34 -8.93
CA ASP A 85 -20.64 -3.30 -8.34
C ASP A 85 -20.18 -3.78 -6.97
N MET A 86 -18.90 -4.13 -6.82
CA MET A 86 -18.31 -4.51 -5.55
C MET A 86 -18.45 -3.38 -4.50
N TRP A 87 -18.14 -2.14 -4.89
CA TRP A 87 -18.30 -0.98 -4.01
C TRP A 87 -19.75 -0.73 -3.63
N LYS A 88 -20.71 -0.87 -4.55
CA LYS A 88 -22.13 -0.75 -4.26
C LYS A 88 -22.60 -1.79 -3.25
N ARG A 89 -22.15 -3.04 -3.39
CA ARG A 89 -22.55 -4.14 -2.50
C ARG A 89 -21.96 -4.02 -1.08
N HIS A 90 -20.72 -3.59 -0.95
CA HIS A 90 -19.98 -3.72 0.31
C HIS A 90 -19.62 -2.39 0.97
N VAL A 91 -19.50 -1.30 0.21
CA VAL A 91 -19.06 0.00 0.73
C VAL A 91 -20.22 0.99 0.81
N VAL A 92 -20.93 1.17 -0.30
CA VAL A 92 -22.02 2.17 -0.41
C VAL A 92 -23.24 1.81 0.45
N THR A 93 -23.49 0.54 0.68
CA THR A 93 -24.61 0.06 1.52
C THR A 93 -24.43 0.29 3.01
N GLN A 94 -23.23 0.67 3.45
CA GLN A 94 -22.99 0.99 4.85
C GLN A 94 -23.58 2.38 5.18
N ASP A 95 -24.51 2.46 6.12
CA ASP A 95 -25.11 3.72 6.56
C ASP A 95 -24.06 4.65 7.18
N GLU A 96 -23.18 4.09 8.01
CA GLU A 96 -21.99 4.74 8.53
C GLU A 96 -20.79 3.87 8.22
N MET A 97 -19.87 4.39 7.39
CA MET A 97 -18.58 3.73 7.21
C MET A 97 -17.75 4.01 8.47
N LYS A 98 -17.76 3.05 9.40
CA LYS A 98 -17.01 3.16 10.66
C LYS A 98 -15.51 3.05 10.43
N ARG A 99 -15.10 2.31 9.40
CA ARG A 99 -13.74 2.14 8.94
C ARG A 99 -13.66 2.59 7.49
N GLY A 100 -12.54 3.11 7.08
CA GLY A 100 -12.34 3.70 5.77
C GLY A 100 -11.86 5.13 5.89
N GLY A 101 -10.88 5.47 5.08
CA GLY A 101 -10.31 6.78 4.98
C GLY A 101 -11.29 7.83 4.44
N ALA A 102 -10.84 9.06 4.38
CA ALA A 102 -11.65 10.16 3.85
C ALA A 102 -11.95 9.96 2.36
N SER A 103 -11.00 9.41 1.60
CA SER A 103 -11.16 9.12 0.17
C SER A 103 -12.24 8.07 -0.11
N GLU A 104 -12.28 7.00 0.69
CA GLU A 104 -13.28 5.93 0.55
C GLU A 104 -14.68 6.45 0.87
N ARG A 105 -14.81 7.24 1.93
CA ARG A 105 -16.08 7.85 2.31
C ARG A 105 -16.61 8.80 1.24
N GLU A 106 -15.74 9.66 0.68
CA GLU A 106 -16.15 10.59 -0.37
C GLU A 106 -16.46 9.88 -1.68
N ALA A 107 -15.68 8.86 -2.07
CA ALA A 107 -16.00 8.03 -3.23
C ALA A 107 -17.37 7.36 -3.08
N ALA A 108 -17.69 6.80 -1.90
CA ALA A 108 -19.01 6.24 -1.63
C ALA A 108 -20.12 7.28 -1.76
N GLN A 109 -19.90 8.53 -1.31
CA GLN A 109 -20.86 9.62 -1.51
C GLN A 109 -21.02 9.99 -2.99
N ASN A 110 -19.94 10.02 -3.75
CA ASN A 110 -19.98 10.30 -5.18
C ASN A 110 -20.75 9.21 -5.93
N ILE A 111 -20.57 7.93 -5.57
CA ILE A 111 -21.37 6.83 -6.11
C ILE A 111 -22.85 6.96 -5.76
N ARG A 112 -23.20 7.36 -4.53
CA ARG A 112 -24.60 7.63 -4.11
C ARG A 112 -25.23 8.78 -4.91
N ARG A 113 -24.42 9.74 -5.39
CA ARG A 113 -24.84 10.83 -6.28
C ARG A 113 -24.96 10.41 -7.74
N GLY A 114 -24.65 9.15 -8.08
CA GLY A 114 -24.76 8.60 -9.42
C GLY A 114 -23.50 8.73 -10.27
N MET A 115 -22.39 9.18 -9.70
CA MET A 115 -21.11 9.20 -10.42
C MET A 115 -20.56 7.79 -10.59
N ILE A 116 -19.77 7.60 -11.64
CA ILE A 116 -19.04 6.36 -11.93
C ILE A 116 -17.56 6.67 -12.10
N ALA A 117 -16.70 5.64 -12.03
CA ALA A 117 -15.28 5.81 -12.30
C ALA A 117 -15.06 6.28 -13.78
N PRO A 118 -14.11 7.17 -14.05
CA PRO A 118 -13.13 7.75 -13.10
C PRO A 118 -13.62 9.01 -12.36
N GLU A 119 -14.84 9.50 -12.62
CA GLU A 119 -15.34 10.74 -12.01
C GLU A 119 -15.42 10.66 -10.49
N THR A 120 -15.75 9.49 -9.94
CA THR A 120 -15.82 9.26 -8.49
C THR A 120 -14.51 9.52 -7.77
N GLY A 121 -13.39 9.18 -8.41
CA GLY A 121 -12.04 9.47 -7.90
C GLY A 121 -11.55 10.86 -8.29
N PHE A 122 -11.87 11.32 -9.49
CA PHE A 122 -11.43 12.63 -9.98
C PHE A 122 -12.04 13.79 -9.18
N PHE A 123 -13.33 13.70 -8.84
CA PHE A 123 -14.04 14.67 -8.00
C PHE A 123 -14.03 14.31 -6.51
N ASN A 124 -12.92 13.77 -6.03
CA ASN A 124 -12.70 13.39 -4.65
C ASN A 124 -11.62 14.29 -4.04
N ALA A 125 -11.95 15.05 -3.01
CA ALA A 125 -11.03 15.99 -2.36
C ALA A 125 -9.79 15.30 -1.75
N TYR A 126 -9.91 14.00 -1.47
CA TYR A 126 -8.85 13.16 -0.91
C TYR A 126 -8.24 12.19 -1.93
N SER A 127 -8.38 12.49 -3.21
CA SER A 127 -7.96 11.61 -4.32
C SER A 127 -6.46 11.28 -4.37
N LEU A 128 -5.63 12.01 -3.62
CA LEU A 128 -4.19 11.77 -3.51
C LEU A 128 -3.82 10.94 -2.27
N SER A 129 -4.83 10.46 -1.50
CA SER A 129 -4.54 9.67 -0.31
C SER A 129 -3.96 8.30 -0.65
N ASP A 130 -3.47 7.62 0.36
CA ASP A 130 -2.85 6.29 0.25
C ASP A 130 -3.86 5.12 0.32
N GLY A 131 -5.15 5.42 0.45
CA GLY A 131 -6.22 4.41 0.54
C GLY A 131 -6.27 3.41 -0.62
N ALA A 132 -5.86 3.79 -1.85
CA ALA A 132 -5.71 2.81 -2.93
C ALA A 132 -4.39 2.02 -2.83
N ALA A 133 -3.33 2.61 -2.30
CA ALA A 133 -2.05 1.94 -2.15
C ALA A 133 -2.10 0.86 -1.06
N MET A 134 -2.79 1.11 0.07
CA MET A 134 -2.93 0.17 1.18
C MET A 134 -3.59 -1.15 0.76
N ARG A 135 -4.49 -1.12 -0.24
CA ARG A 135 -5.26 -2.29 -0.70
C ARG A 135 -4.73 -2.93 -1.98
N ALA A 136 -3.55 -2.51 -2.47
CA ALA A 136 -3.00 -2.94 -3.76
C ALA A 136 -2.29 -4.31 -3.72
N THR A 137 -1.92 -4.81 -2.54
CA THR A 137 -1.18 -6.08 -2.37
C THR A 137 -1.80 -7.27 -3.10
N PRO A 138 -3.13 -7.53 -3.05
CA PRO A 138 -3.74 -8.65 -3.78
C PRO A 138 -3.54 -8.57 -5.29
N ILE A 139 -3.47 -7.36 -5.84
CA ILE A 139 -3.22 -7.13 -7.26
C ILE A 139 -1.80 -7.57 -7.64
N GLY A 140 -0.81 -7.19 -6.83
CA GLY A 140 0.57 -7.64 -7.02
C GLY A 140 0.70 -9.18 -6.92
N ILE A 141 -0.03 -9.81 -6.02
CA ILE A 141 -0.03 -11.27 -5.84
C ILE A 141 -0.50 -11.98 -7.11
N ILE A 142 -1.62 -11.61 -7.70
CA ILE A 142 -2.14 -12.29 -8.90
C ILE A 142 -1.30 -12.01 -10.15
N HIS A 143 -0.55 -10.91 -10.15
CA HIS A 143 0.37 -10.52 -11.22
C HIS A 143 1.84 -10.83 -10.89
N ALA A 144 2.11 -11.88 -10.11
CA ALA A 144 3.47 -12.27 -9.72
C ALA A 144 4.41 -12.33 -10.93
N GLY A 145 5.46 -11.47 -10.93
CA GLY A 145 6.44 -11.36 -12.01
C GLY A 145 5.97 -10.58 -13.26
N ASP A 146 4.76 -9.99 -13.22
CA ASP A 146 4.26 -9.06 -14.26
C ASP A 146 3.91 -7.70 -13.64
N PRO A 147 4.90 -6.87 -13.29
CA PRO A 147 4.65 -5.56 -12.68
C PRO A 147 3.83 -4.63 -13.59
N GLN A 148 3.96 -4.73 -14.89
CA GLN A 148 3.16 -3.95 -15.85
C GLN A 148 1.68 -4.36 -15.85
N GLY A 149 1.40 -5.67 -15.74
CA GLY A 149 0.04 -6.17 -15.55
C GLY A 149 -0.55 -5.71 -14.21
N ALA A 150 0.25 -5.74 -13.15
CA ALA A 150 -0.14 -5.23 -11.83
C ALA A 150 -0.51 -3.75 -11.88
N MET A 151 0.31 -2.91 -12.53
CA MET A 151 0.03 -1.46 -12.70
C MET A 151 -1.30 -1.23 -13.43
N ARG A 152 -1.54 -1.91 -14.55
CA ARG A 152 -2.81 -1.77 -15.31
C ARG A 152 -4.03 -2.20 -14.48
N CYS A 153 -3.90 -3.28 -13.72
CA CYS A 153 -4.97 -3.77 -12.87
C CYS A 153 -5.24 -2.78 -11.70
N ALA A 154 -4.17 -2.27 -11.07
CA ALA A 154 -4.25 -1.30 -10.00
C ALA A 154 -4.89 0.03 -10.44
N GLU A 155 -4.64 0.49 -11.67
CA GLU A 155 -5.29 1.66 -12.23
C GLU A 155 -6.81 1.50 -12.28
N ILE A 156 -7.30 0.36 -12.77
CA ILE A 156 -8.75 0.08 -12.86
C ILE A 156 -9.37 0.03 -11.47
N GLU A 157 -8.71 -0.63 -10.51
CA GLU A 157 -9.22 -0.75 -9.14
C GLU A 157 -9.24 0.59 -8.41
N SER A 158 -8.18 1.39 -8.54
CA SER A 158 -7.99 2.61 -7.75
C SER A 158 -8.80 3.82 -8.22
N ARG A 159 -9.12 3.92 -9.51
CA ARG A 159 -9.82 5.10 -10.07
C ARG A 159 -11.27 5.27 -9.62
N ILE A 160 -11.84 4.31 -8.90
CA ILE A 160 -13.14 4.46 -8.22
C ILE A 160 -13.08 5.50 -7.10
N SER A 161 -11.92 5.70 -6.49
CA SER A 161 -11.75 6.55 -5.32
C SER A 161 -10.59 7.55 -5.42
N HIS A 162 -9.66 7.35 -6.36
CA HIS A 162 -8.42 8.13 -6.45
C HIS A 162 -8.16 8.67 -7.85
N SER A 163 -7.22 9.62 -7.94
CA SER A 163 -6.68 10.17 -9.18
C SER A 163 -5.20 10.51 -9.01
N ALA A 164 -4.49 10.77 -10.12
CA ALA A 164 -3.10 11.20 -10.12
C ALA A 164 -2.21 10.37 -9.18
N ASP A 165 -1.47 11.01 -8.25
CA ASP A 165 -0.56 10.31 -7.34
C ASP A 165 -1.24 9.20 -6.52
N GLY A 166 -2.53 9.32 -6.20
CA GLY A 166 -3.28 8.26 -5.53
C GLY A 166 -3.35 6.96 -6.34
N ILE A 167 -3.58 7.05 -7.66
CA ILE A 167 -3.54 5.92 -8.58
C ILE A 167 -2.11 5.40 -8.73
N TRP A 168 -1.15 6.30 -8.96
CA TRP A 168 0.26 5.91 -9.19
C TRP A 168 0.88 5.25 -7.95
N GLY A 169 0.44 5.63 -6.73
CA GLY A 169 0.82 4.93 -5.50
C GLY A 169 0.32 3.50 -5.43
N SER A 170 -0.94 3.27 -5.81
CA SER A 170 -1.50 1.93 -5.93
C SER A 170 -0.74 1.09 -6.95
N GLN A 171 -0.45 1.66 -8.12
CA GLN A 171 0.37 1.03 -9.16
C GLN A 171 1.78 0.70 -8.66
N ALA A 172 2.40 1.61 -7.91
CA ALA A 172 3.75 1.42 -7.35
C ALA A 172 3.79 0.26 -6.34
N VAL A 173 2.83 0.20 -5.43
CA VAL A 173 2.74 -0.90 -4.44
C VAL A 173 2.44 -2.23 -5.14
N ALA A 174 1.46 -2.28 -6.06
CA ALA A 174 1.14 -3.49 -6.81
C ALA A 174 2.33 -4.01 -7.61
N ALA A 175 3.10 -3.11 -8.25
CA ALA A 175 4.30 -3.46 -9.01
C ALA A 175 5.41 -4.02 -8.10
N ALA A 176 5.65 -3.37 -6.94
CA ALA A 176 6.64 -3.85 -5.97
C ALA A 176 6.29 -5.24 -5.43
N VAL A 177 5.03 -5.46 -5.05
CA VAL A 177 4.54 -6.78 -4.59
C VAL A 177 4.66 -7.83 -5.71
N SER A 178 4.33 -7.47 -6.96
CA SER A 178 4.48 -8.38 -8.12
C SER A 178 5.92 -8.88 -8.28
N VAL A 179 6.90 -7.98 -8.09
CA VAL A 179 8.33 -8.32 -8.14
C VAL A 179 8.73 -9.18 -6.95
N ALA A 180 8.31 -8.83 -5.72
CA ALA A 180 8.57 -9.61 -4.51
C ALA A 180 8.00 -11.03 -4.60
N MET A 181 6.80 -11.19 -5.13
CA MET A 181 6.17 -12.50 -5.38
C MET A 181 6.98 -13.40 -6.32
N ALA A 182 7.78 -12.79 -7.20
CA ALA A 182 8.67 -13.49 -8.14
C ALA A 182 10.11 -13.64 -7.64
N ASP A 183 10.36 -13.52 -6.34
CA ASP A 183 11.69 -13.58 -5.72
C ASP A 183 12.64 -12.45 -6.18
N GLY A 184 12.08 -11.29 -6.57
CA GLY A 184 12.87 -10.10 -6.88
C GLY A 184 13.53 -9.50 -5.65
N SER A 185 14.66 -8.84 -5.85
CA SER A 185 15.37 -8.11 -4.81
C SER A 185 14.60 -6.84 -4.36
N VAL A 186 14.98 -6.31 -3.22
CA VAL A 186 14.45 -5.03 -2.70
C VAL A 186 14.67 -3.89 -3.71
N GLU A 187 15.83 -3.87 -4.37
CA GLU A 187 16.16 -2.89 -5.40
C GLU A 187 15.26 -3.03 -6.63
N GLU A 188 14.93 -4.26 -7.03
CA GLU A 188 14.00 -4.51 -8.13
C GLU A 188 12.58 -4.12 -7.76
N CYS A 189 12.13 -4.37 -6.52
CA CYS A 189 10.84 -3.90 -6.01
C CYS A 189 10.77 -2.37 -6.05
N PHE A 190 11.80 -1.69 -5.57
CA PHE A 190 11.88 -0.23 -5.60
C PHE A 190 11.90 0.33 -7.02
N ALA A 191 12.67 -0.28 -7.92
CA ALA A 191 12.73 0.12 -9.32
C ALA A 191 11.37 -0.01 -10.03
N ALA A 192 10.62 -1.10 -9.77
CA ALA A 192 9.28 -1.30 -10.30
C ALA A 192 8.29 -0.23 -9.77
N ALA A 193 8.37 0.12 -8.50
CA ALA A 193 7.56 1.20 -7.93
C ALA A 193 7.91 2.57 -8.53
N LEU A 194 9.19 2.84 -8.76
CA LEU A 194 9.64 4.08 -9.42
C LEU A 194 9.16 4.17 -10.88
N GLU A 195 9.10 3.05 -11.60
CA GLU A 195 8.59 2.99 -12.98
C GLU A 195 7.10 3.32 -13.04
N ALA A 196 6.31 3.00 -12.02
CA ALA A 196 4.89 3.34 -11.92
C ALA A 196 4.62 4.84 -11.75
N ALA A 197 5.60 5.60 -11.28
CA ALA A 197 5.45 7.03 -11.00
C ALA A 197 5.84 7.89 -12.21
N PRO A 198 4.92 8.69 -12.80
CA PRO A 198 5.21 9.59 -13.92
C PRO A 198 6.30 10.62 -13.61
N GLU A 199 7.02 11.07 -14.63
CA GLU A 199 8.20 11.93 -14.50
C GLU A 199 7.97 13.20 -13.68
N HIS A 200 6.80 13.80 -13.78
CA HIS A 200 6.47 15.07 -13.10
C HIS A 200 5.55 14.87 -11.89
N SER A 201 5.37 13.63 -11.40
CA SER A 201 4.56 13.35 -10.21
C SER A 201 5.28 13.71 -8.92
N TRP A 202 4.51 14.05 -7.90
CA TRP A 202 5.05 14.25 -6.56
C TRP A 202 5.59 12.94 -5.97
N LEU A 203 4.90 11.82 -6.24
CA LEU A 203 5.37 10.49 -5.87
C LEU A 203 6.79 10.22 -6.40
N ARG A 204 7.02 10.46 -7.71
CA ARG A 204 8.34 10.23 -8.30
C ARG A 204 9.42 11.07 -7.67
N LYS A 205 9.13 12.36 -7.43
CA LYS A 205 10.07 13.26 -6.75
C LYS A 205 10.52 12.66 -5.42
N ASN A 206 9.57 12.21 -4.60
CA ASN A 206 9.86 11.67 -3.27
C ASN A 206 10.53 10.29 -3.31
N LEU A 207 10.19 9.44 -4.29
CA LEU A 207 10.92 8.18 -4.53
C LEU A 207 12.38 8.43 -4.90
N LEU A 208 12.66 9.42 -5.76
CA LEU A 208 14.04 9.80 -6.10
C LEU A 208 14.79 10.36 -4.89
N THR A 209 14.12 11.13 -4.04
CA THR A 209 14.68 11.60 -2.76
C THR A 209 15.08 10.41 -1.87
N VAL A 210 14.20 9.41 -1.72
CA VAL A 210 14.51 8.17 -0.98
C VAL A 210 15.71 7.45 -1.61
N GLN A 211 15.74 7.33 -2.93
CA GLN A 211 16.84 6.66 -3.64
C GLN A 211 18.19 7.36 -3.39
N GLU A 212 18.21 8.68 -3.39
CA GLU A 212 19.40 9.48 -3.12
C GLU A 212 19.88 9.32 -1.68
N MET A 213 18.97 9.43 -0.70
CA MET A 213 19.29 9.33 0.72
C MET A 213 19.75 7.93 1.14
N LEU A 214 19.23 6.89 0.48
CA LEU A 214 19.57 5.49 0.75
C LEU A 214 20.65 4.95 -0.21
N SER A 215 21.40 5.81 -0.88
CA SER A 215 22.56 5.44 -1.67
C SER A 215 23.77 5.23 -0.76
N GLY A 216 24.38 4.03 -0.82
CA GLY A 216 25.56 3.70 -0.02
C GLY A 216 25.26 2.96 1.30
N ASP A 217 26.19 3.00 2.23
CA ASP A 217 26.09 2.35 3.55
C ASP A 217 25.33 3.24 4.55
N SER A 218 24.08 3.57 4.25
CA SER A 218 23.26 4.41 5.11
C SER A 218 22.96 3.71 6.44
N VAL A 219 23.19 4.40 7.54
CA VAL A 219 22.87 3.94 8.90
C VAL A 219 21.49 4.47 9.27
N LEU A 220 20.62 3.57 9.73
CA LEU A 220 19.24 3.88 10.05
C LEU A 220 19.10 5.09 10.98
N GLU A 221 19.90 5.13 12.02
CA GLU A 221 19.87 6.18 13.05
C GLU A 221 20.19 7.57 12.49
N GLU A 222 20.95 7.64 11.41
CA GLU A 222 21.34 8.90 10.78
C GLU A 222 20.29 9.41 9.78
N ILE A 223 19.55 8.51 9.14
CA ILE A 223 18.66 8.85 8.02
C ILE A 223 17.18 8.84 8.38
N TRP A 224 16.78 8.19 9.47
CA TRP A 224 15.37 8.05 9.85
C TRP A 224 14.67 9.40 10.00
N MET A 225 15.12 10.24 10.95
CA MET A 225 14.49 11.54 11.19
C MET A 225 14.61 12.49 10.00
N PRO A 226 15.78 12.64 9.34
CA PRO A 226 15.87 13.42 8.12
C PRO A 226 14.91 12.95 7.02
N LEU A 227 14.75 11.64 6.82
CA LEU A 227 13.84 11.09 5.84
C LEU A 227 12.37 11.36 6.19
N HIS A 228 12.00 11.11 7.45
CA HIS A 228 10.67 11.39 7.99
C HIS A 228 10.30 12.87 7.78
N ASP A 229 11.17 13.80 8.15
CA ASP A 229 10.91 15.23 8.05
C ASP A 229 10.87 15.73 6.60
N LEU A 230 11.70 15.14 5.72
CA LEU A 230 11.79 15.52 4.32
C LEU A 230 10.54 15.08 3.51
N LEU A 231 9.97 13.92 3.85
CA LEU A 231 8.78 13.39 3.17
C LEU A 231 7.48 13.94 3.75
N ARG A 232 7.52 14.56 4.93
CA ARG A 232 6.34 15.03 5.65
C ARG A 232 5.50 16.01 4.82
N SER A 233 4.18 15.79 4.86
CA SER A 233 3.15 16.67 4.28
C SER A 233 2.14 17.09 5.35
N GLU A 234 1.27 18.06 5.04
CA GLU A 234 0.21 18.48 5.97
C GLU A 234 -0.83 17.37 6.23
N TYR A 235 -1.16 16.60 5.20
CA TYR A 235 -2.05 15.46 5.32
C TYR A 235 -1.26 14.15 5.31
N LYS A 236 -1.13 13.51 6.48
CA LYS A 236 -0.27 12.33 6.67
C LYS A 236 -0.57 11.14 5.77
N ALA A 237 -1.86 10.95 5.42
CA ALA A 237 -2.34 9.84 4.61
C ALA A 237 -2.34 10.19 3.11
N VAL A 238 -1.20 10.65 2.57
CA VAL A 238 -1.04 10.90 1.13
C VAL A 238 0.04 10.01 0.54
N VAL A 239 -0.23 9.53 -0.68
CA VAL A 239 0.69 8.66 -1.43
C VAL A 239 2.12 9.20 -1.50
N PRO A 240 2.37 10.48 -1.83
CA PRO A 240 3.74 10.99 -1.92
C PRO A 240 4.54 10.98 -0.61
N GLU A 241 3.89 10.83 0.52
CA GLU A 241 4.54 10.61 1.82
C GLU A 241 4.60 9.11 2.17
N ALA A 242 3.43 8.44 2.17
CA ALA A 242 3.28 7.09 2.69
C ALA A 242 4.04 6.04 1.86
N VAL A 243 3.89 6.03 0.53
CA VAL A 243 4.52 5.01 -0.33
C VAL A 243 6.04 5.13 -0.38
N PRO A 244 6.66 6.31 -0.56
CA PRO A 244 8.11 6.44 -0.47
C PRO A 244 8.66 6.07 0.92
N SER A 245 7.95 6.43 2.01
CA SER A 245 8.34 6.06 3.37
C SER A 245 8.32 4.54 3.58
N ALA A 246 7.27 3.84 3.11
CA ALA A 246 7.18 2.39 3.18
C ALA A 246 8.31 1.72 2.40
N LEU A 247 8.59 2.16 1.18
CA LEU A 247 9.67 1.62 0.35
C LEU A 247 11.07 1.93 0.93
N ALA A 248 11.24 3.08 1.57
CA ALA A 248 12.45 3.38 2.32
C ALA A 248 12.66 2.37 3.46
N VAL A 249 11.60 2.09 4.23
CA VAL A 249 11.64 1.10 5.31
C VAL A 249 11.96 -0.30 4.77
N VAL A 250 11.37 -0.74 3.64
CA VAL A 250 11.72 -2.01 2.99
C VAL A 250 13.21 -2.09 2.67
N LYS A 251 13.81 -1.01 2.16
CA LYS A 251 15.26 -0.93 1.89
C LYS A 251 16.09 -1.00 3.17
N LEU A 252 15.75 -0.22 4.19
CA LEU A 252 16.41 -0.19 5.49
C LEU A 252 16.33 -1.53 6.23
N ALA A 253 15.21 -2.22 6.10
CA ALA A 253 15.01 -3.57 6.62
C ALA A 253 15.71 -4.65 5.79
N ARG A 254 16.22 -4.32 4.58
CA ARG A 254 16.78 -5.26 3.61
C ARG A 254 15.82 -6.39 3.25
N GLY A 255 14.51 -6.07 3.21
CA GLY A 255 13.45 -7.05 2.94
C GLY A 255 13.16 -8.03 4.09
N GLU A 256 13.73 -7.83 5.28
CA GLU A 256 13.44 -8.71 6.43
C GLU A 256 12.13 -8.27 7.09
N PHE A 257 11.16 -9.17 7.12
CA PHE A 257 9.77 -8.90 7.53
C PHE A 257 9.65 -8.30 8.92
N ARG A 258 10.18 -8.99 9.96
CA ARG A 258 10.02 -8.54 11.34
C ARG A 258 10.66 -7.17 11.57
N ARG A 259 11.84 -6.95 11.01
CA ARG A 259 12.52 -5.66 11.09
C ARG A 259 11.73 -4.60 10.35
N GLY A 260 11.22 -4.92 9.15
CA GLY A 260 10.43 -4.00 8.32
C GLY A 260 9.19 -3.49 9.03
N ILE A 261 8.34 -4.38 9.54
CA ILE A 261 7.09 -3.97 10.19
C ILE A 261 7.34 -3.20 11.50
N LEU A 262 8.37 -3.55 12.27
CA LEU A 262 8.73 -2.81 13.48
C LEU A 262 9.26 -1.40 13.14
N LEU A 263 10.09 -1.26 12.11
CA LEU A 263 10.55 0.04 11.63
C LEU A 263 9.39 0.89 11.13
N ALA A 264 8.48 0.31 10.34
CA ALA A 264 7.31 0.99 9.82
C ALA A 264 6.38 1.46 10.94
N ALA A 265 6.06 0.60 11.90
CA ALA A 265 5.21 0.93 13.03
C ALA A 265 5.78 2.06 13.91
N ASN A 266 7.11 2.20 13.97
CA ASN A 266 7.79 3.26 14.72
C ASN A 266 8.18 4.47 13.87
N PHE A 267 7.92 4.44 12.55
CA PHE A 267 8.31 5.54 11.66
C PHE A 267 7.56 6.84 11.96
N GLY A 268 6.32 6.72 12.42
CA GLY A 268 5.42 7.85 12.66
C GLY A 268 4.50 8.11 11.47
N ARG A 269 3.59 9.03 11.63
CA ARG A 269 2.63 9.48 10.63
C ARG A 269 1.53 8.44 10.37
N ASP A 270 1.36 7.91 9.17
CA ASP A 270 0.33 6.93 8.83
C ASP A 270 0.88 5.50 8.92
N THR A 271 1.20 5.11 10.13
CA THR A 271 1.97 3.91 10.42
C THR A 271 1.25 2.61 10.15
N ASP A 272 -0.07 2.57 10.22
CA ASP A 272 -0.89 1.43 9.81
C ASP A 272 -0.69 1.13 8.32
N THR A 273 -0.89 2.14 7.46
CA THR A 273 -0.66 2.00 6.02
C THR A 273 0.81 1.71 5.69
N LEU A 274 1.76 2.42 6.32
CA LEU A 274 3.18 2.15 6.08
C LEU A 274 3.51 0.69 6.39
N ALA A 275 3.09 0.20 7.56
CA ALA A 275 3.41 -1.15 7.99
C ALA A 275 2.65 -2.22 7.20
N ALA A 276 1.41 -1.94 6.76
CA ALA A 276 0.66 -2.82 5.87
C ALA A 276 1.37 -2.99 4.51
N ILE A 277 1.80 -1.89 3.89
CA ILE A 277 2.56 -1.94 2.62
C ILE A 277 3.89 -2.70 2.80
N VAL A 278 4.65 -2.39 3.85
CA VAL A 278 5.91 -3.08 4.15
C VAL A 278 5.67 -4.57 4.35
N GLY A 279 4.66 -4.95 5.13
CA GLY A 279 4.31 -6.34 5.38
C GLY A 279 3.88 -7.11 4.13
N GLY A 280 3.24 -6.44 3.19
CA GLY A 280 2.85 -7.02 1.90
C GLY A 280 4.01 -7.24 0.92
N ILE A 281 5.14 -6.54 1.10
CA ILE A 281 6.32 -6.62 0.21
C ILE A 281 7.38 -7.56 0.79
N THR A 282 7.54 -7.63 2.13
CA THR A 282 8.61 -8.37 2.82
C THR A 282 8.20 -9.76 3.26
#